data_4394370f81f4c19525c46aeb82eec336
#
_entry.id   4394370f81f4c19525c46aeb82eec336
#
_cell.length_a   1.000
_cell.length_b   1.000
_cell.length_c   1.000
_cell.angle_alpha   90.00
_cell.angle_beta   90.00
_cell.angle_gamma   90.00
#
_symmetry.space_group_name_H-M   'P 1'
#
loop_
_entity.id
_entity.type
_entity.pdbx_description
1 polymer ?
#
loop_
_entity_poly.entity_id
_entity_poly.type
_entity_poly.pdbx_seq_one_letter_code
_entity_poly.pdbx_strand_id
1 'polypeptide(L)'
;MDRVAFQQREDSLHGWSAEWQMPFNEDKCYVLRVGRTNARYQYSMGGAVLESVNQEKDVVVIISENLKPSLQCAKAAQKANGVLGQLTRGVSYRDKECFMGLYQTYVRPHLEYAVAAWSPWS
;
A
#
# COMPACT_ATOMS: atom_id res chain seq x y z
N MET A 1 2.74 18.04 15.81
CA MET A 1 1.86 18.73 14.83
C MET A 1 0.54 19.03 15.49
N ASP A 2 0.09 20.26 15.37
CA ASP A 2 -1.17 20.70 15.98
C ASP A 2 -2.35 20.09 15.19
N ARG A 3 -3.32 19.49 15.92
CA ARG A 3 -4.55 18.93 15.35
C ARG A 3 -5.30 19.96 14.50
N VAL A 4 -5.43 21.19 14.99
CA VAL A 4 -6.18 22.26 14.32
C VAL A 4 -5.53 22.61 12.99
N ALA A 5 -4.20 22.74 12.96
CA ALA A 5 -3.46 23.04 11.73
C ALA A 5 -3.60 21.92 10.69
N PHE A 6 -3.58 20.67 11.13
CA PHE A 6 -3.77 19.52 10.23
C PHE A 6 -5.19 19.50 9.65
N GLN A 7 -6.22 19.64 10.49
CA GLN A 7 -7.61 19.69 10.05
C GLN A 7 -7.87 20.86 9.09
N GLN A 8 -7.28 22.02 9.34
CA GLN A 8 -7.39 23.18 8.44
C GLN A 8 -6.81 22.90 7.04
N ARG A 9 -5.72 22.16 6.98
CA ARG A 9 -5.14 21.73 5.68
C ARG A 9 -6.05 20.77 4.93
N GLU A 10 -6.67 19.82 5.64
CA GLU A 10 -7.65 18.90 5.07
C GLU A 10 -8.86 19.66 4.52
N ASP A 11 -9.38 20.62 5.29
CA ASP A 11 -10.51 21.46 4.86
C ASP A 11 -10.15 22.32 3.64
N SER A 12 -8.92 22.83 3.58
CA SER A 12 -8.41 23.57 2.42
C SER A 12 -8.29 22.71 1.17
N LEU A 13 -7.82 21.46 1.31
CA LEU A 13 -7.76 20.49 0.21
C LEU A 13 -9.15 20.13 -0.28
N HIS A 14 -10.09 19.94 0.62
CA HIS A 14 -11.48 19.67 0.24
C HIS A 14 -12.08 20.84 -0.55
N GLY A 15 -11.88 22.09 -0.09
CA GLY A 15 -12.30 23.29 -0.80
C GLY A 15 -11.69 23.41 -2.20
N TRP A 16 -10.38 23.14 -2.32
CA TRP A 16 -9.69 23.11 -3.60
C TRP A 16 -10.27 22.05 -4.55
N SER A 17 -10.55 20.85 -4.05
CA SER A 17 -11.13 19.79 -4.87
C SER A 17 -12.50 20.14 -5.43
N ALA A 18 -13.32 20.84 -4.65
CA ALA A 18 -14.61 21.33 -5.08
C ALA A 18 -14.49 22.43 -6.16
N GLU A 19 -13.55 23.37 -6.00
CA GLU A 19 -13.27 24.43 -6.96
C GLU A 19 -12.84 23.88 -8.33
N TRP A 20 -11.98 22.86 -8.33
CA TRP A 20 -11.48 22.24 -9.55
C TRP A 20 -12.33 21.08 -10.07
N GLN A 21 -13.51 20.86 -9.48
CA GLN A 21 -14.44 19.79 -9.86
C GLN A 21 -13.80 18.38 -9.86
N MET A 22 -12.87 18.16 -8.94
CA MET A 22 -12.19 16.89 -8.71
C MET A 22 -12.45 16.40 -7.28
N PRO A 23 -13.68 15.95 -6.96
CA PRO A 23 -14.05 15.58 -5.60
C PRO A 23 -13.26 14.37 -5.13
N PHE A 24 -12.84 14.39 -3.87
CA PHE A 24 -12.27 13.21 -3.22
C PHE A 24 -13.35 12.16 -2.94
N ASN A 25 -13.01 10.90 -3.08
CA ASN A 25 -13.89 9.81 -2.65
C ASN A 25 -13.67 9.57 -1.15
N GLU A 26 -14.52 10.15 -0.32
CA GLU A 26 -14.44 10.11 1.14
C GLU A 26 -14.53 8.67 1.69
N ASP A 27 -15.29 7.79 1.03
CA ASP A 27 -15.44 6.38 1.40
C ASP A 27 -14.13 5.57 1.26
N LYS A 28 -13.20 6.08 0.46
CA LYS A 28 -11.87 5.48 0.25
C LYS A 28 -10.74 6.22 0.98
N CYS A 29 -11.08 7.21 1.79
CA CYS A 29 -10.11 7.96 2.58
C CYS A 29 -10.00 7.38 3.98
N TYR A 30 -8.78 7.15 4.44
CA TYR A 30 -8.49 6.59 5.76
C TYR A 30 -7.39 7.39 6.45
N VAL A 31 -7.33 7.28 7.77
CA VAL A 31 -6.26 7.86 8.59
C VAL A 31 -5.30 6.77 8.99
N LEU A 32 -4.07 6.84 8.49
CA LEU A 32 -2.97 6.01 8.94
C LEU A 32 -2.13 6.78 9.96
N ARG A 33 -2.10 6.28 11.19
CA ARG A 33 -1.34 6.91 12.28
C ARG A 33 0.02 6.28 12.41
N VAL A 34 1.04 7.04 12.06
CA VAL A 34 2.43 6.60 12.10
C VAL A 34 3.05 6.97 13.44
N GLY A 35 3.77 6.02 14.04
CA GLY A 35 4.53 6.21 15.26
C GLY A 35 3.80 5.83 16.55
N ARG A 36 4.58 5.55 17.60
CA ARG A 36 4.07 5.08 18.90
C ARG A 36 3.40 6.18 19.74
N THR A 37 3.84 7.41 19.57
CA THR A 37 3.40 8.56 20.38
C THR A 37 2.35 9.41 19.67
N ASN A 38 1.71 8.88 18.66
CA ASN A 38 0.69 9.61 17.90
C ASN A 38 -0.57 9.82 18.76
N ALA A 39 -0.97 11.07 18.93
CA ALA A 39 -2.23 11.42 19.56
C ALA A 39 -3.38 11.00 18.62
N ARG A 40 -4.28 10.14 19.11
CA ARG A 40 -5.35 9.53 18.31
C ARG A 40 -6.55 10.46 18.14
N TYR A 41 -6.35 11.62 17.50
CA TYR A 41 -7.43 12.52 17.14
C TYR A 41 -8.28 11.97 16.00
N GLN A 42 -9.55 12.30 15.99
CA GLN A 42 -10.44 12.06 14.85
C GLN A 42 -10.27 13.19 13.83
N TYR A 43 -10.18 12.82 12.57
CA TYR A 43 -10.15 13.75 11.45
C TYR A 43 -11.35 13.52 10.55
N SER A 44 -11.78 14.60 9.89
CA SER A 44 -12.91 14.57 8.96
C SER A 44 -12.54 15.22 7.63
N MET A 45 -13.17 14.76 6.56
CA MET A 45 -13.05 15.32 5.23
C MET A 45 -14.46 15.52 4.67
N GLY A 46 -14.80 16.76 4.27
CA GLY A 46 -16.12 17.06 3.74
C GLY A 46 -17.29 16.77 4.70
N GLY A 47 -17.06 16.75 6.00
CA GLY A 47 -18.06 16.40 7.01
C GLY A 47 -18.14 14.92 7.38
N ALA A 48 -17.49 14.03 6.60
CA ALA A 48 -17.39 12.61 6.92
C ALA A 48 -16.18 12.34 7.84
N VAL A 49 -16.39 11.60 8.93
CA VAL A 49 -15.32 11.18 9.84
C VAL A 49 -14.51 10.07 9.19
N LEU A 50 -13.20 10.26 9.09
CA LEU A 50 -12.29 9.29 8.47
C LEU A 50 -12.00 8.12 9.42
N GLU A 51 -12.10 6.90 8.90
CA GLU A 51 -11.76 5.69 9.63
C GLU A 51 -10.25 5.58 9.84
N SER A 52 -9.85 5.14 11.04
CA SER A 52 -8.46 4.90 11.37
C SER A 52 -8.07 3.47 11.03
N VAL A 53 -6.99 3.32 10.30
CA VAL A 53 -6.43 2.01 9.90
C VAL A 53 -5.00 1.85 10.42
N ASN A 54 -4.58 0.61 10.62
CA ASN A 54 -3.22 0.27 11.06
C ASN A 54 -2.27 0.04 9.88
N GLN A 55 -2.84 -0.20 8.72
CA GLN A 55 -2.11 -0.43 7.48
C GLN A 55 -2.96 0.02 6.30
N GLU A 56 -2.33 0.53 5.27
CA GLU A 56 -2.99 0.91 4.03
C GLU A 56 -2.11 0.53 2.83
N LYS A 57 -2.75 0.20 1.74
CA LYS A 57 -2.09 -0.14 0.49
C LYS A 57 -2.01 1.10 -0.40
N ASP A 58 -0.83 1.66 -0.52
CA ASP A 58 -0.56 2.80 -1.40
C ASP A 58 0.17 2.32 -2.66
N VAL A 59 -0.44 2.54 -3.82
CA VAL A 59 0.10 2.16 -5.14
C VAL A 59 0.68 0.73 -5.14
N VAL A 60 -0.08 -0.24 -4.60
CA VAL A 60 0.31 -1.66 -4.48
C VAL A 60 1.32 -1.97 -3.36
N VAL A 61 1.92 -0.98 -2.72
CA VAL A 61 2.81 -1.17 -1.55
C VAL A 61 2.01 -1.00 -0.26
N ILE A 62 2.21 -1.89 0.71
CA ILE A 62 1.52 -1.84 2.01
C ILE A 62 2.35 -1.03 2.98
N ILE A 63 1.76 0.07 3.47
CA ILE A 63 2.33 0.93 4.50
C ILE A 63 1.63 0.63 5.82
N SER A 64 2.42 0.34 6.85
CA SER A 64 1.92 0.09 8.20
C SER A 64 2.25 1.23 9.17
N GLU A 65 1.55 1.29 10.30
CA GLU A 65 1.74 2.33 11.33
C GLU A 65 3.17 2.42 11.87
N ASN A 66 3.92 1.33 11.84
CA ASN A 66 5.31 1.27 12.30
C ASN A 66 6.34 1.52 11.19
N LEU A 67 5.90 1.75 9.97
CA LEU A 67 6.72 1.94 8.75
C LEU A 67 7.70 0.80 8.46
N LYS A 68 7.48 -0.39 9.03
CA LYS A 68 8.32 -1.55 8.75
C LYS A 68 7.86 -2.27 7.48
N PRO A 69 8.78 -2.68 6.61
CA PRO A 69 8.44 -3.36 5.35
C PRO A 69 8.07 -4.84 5.51
N SER A 70 8.08 -5.38 6.73
CA SER A 70 7.84 -6.80 7.00
C SER A 70 6.53 -7.33 6.42
N LEU A 71 5.45 -6.53 6.53
CA LEU A 71 4.14 -6.90 6.00
C LEU A 71 4.13 -6.91 4.47
N GLN A 72 4.78 -5.93 3.85
CA GLN A 72 4.94 -5.88 2.40
C GLN A 72 5.78 -7.07 1.90
N CYS A 73 6.88 -7.38 2.57
CA CYS A 73 7.72 -8.54 2.23
C CYS A 73 6.93 -9.85 2.32
N ALA A 74 6.15 -10.04 3.39
CA ALA A 74 5.32 -11.23 3.56
C ALA A 74 4.27 -11.36 2.45
N LYS A 75 3.60 -10.28 2.08
CA LYS A 75 2.61 -10.26 0.99
C LYS A 75 3.23 -10.52 -0.37
N ALA A 76 4.39 -9.90 -0.65
CA ALA A 76 5.13 -10.13 -1.89
C ALA A 76 5.57 -11.60 -2.01
N ALA A 77 6.11 -12.18 -0.96
CA ALA A 77 6.51 -13.58 -0.92
C ALA A 77 5.31 -14.53 -1.09
N GLN A 78 4.19 -14.26 -0.42
CA GLN A 78 2.97 -15.04 -0.57
C GLN A 78 2.46 -15.03 -2.01
N LYS A 79 2.43 -13.87 -2.64
CA LYS A 79 1.97 -13.71 -4.01
C LYS A 79 2.90 -14.42 -5.00
N ALA A 80 4.21 -14.25 -4.85
CA ALA A 80 5.21 -14.93 -5.66
C ALA A 80 5.13 -16.46 -5.53
N ASN A 81 4.98 -16.99 -4.31
CA ASN A 81 4.81 -18.42 -4.07
C ASN A 81 3.50 -18.95 -4.67
N GLY A 82 2.42 -18.18 -4.62
CA GLY A 82 1.15 -18.54 -5.26
C GLY A 82 1.28 -18.68 -6.76
N VAL A 83 1.93 -17.73 -7.43
CA VAL A 83 2.19 -17.76 -8.87
C VAL A 83 3.12 -18.92 -9.23
N LEU A 84 4.20 -19.12 -8.46
CA LEU A 84 5.13 -20.23 -8.65
C LEU A 84 4.42 -21.59 -8.55
N GLY A 85 3.52 -21.75 -7.57
CA GLY A 85 2.69 -22.94 -7.44
C GLY A 85 1.77 -23.17 -8.64
N GLN A 86 1.17 -22.11 -9.18
CA GLN A 86 0.36 -22.20 -10.40
C GLN A 86 1.20 -22.63 -11.61
N LEU A 87 2.38 -22.05 -11.80
CA LEU A 87 3.29 -22.44 -12.89
C LEU A 87 3.74 -23.89 -12.74
N THR A 88 4.06 -24.33 -11.54
CA THR A 88 4.50 -25.70 -11.26
C THR A 88 3.42 -26.72 -11.57
N ARG A 89 2.15 -26.40 -11.32
CA ARG A 89 1.01 -27.26 -11.61
C ARG A 89 0.57 -27.19 -13.07
N GLY A 90 0.65 -26.01 -13.69
CA GLY A 90 0.15 -25.77 -15.04
C GLY A 90 1.11 -26.15 -16.16
N VAL A 91 2.41 -26.23 -15.89
CA VAL A 91 3.43 -26.54 -16.90
C VAL A 91 3.92 -27.97 -16.74
N SER A 92 3.59 -28.80 -17.70
CA SER A 92 4.01 -30.21 -17.73
C SER A 92 5.45 -30.38 -18.19
N TYR A 93 5.90 -29.57 -19.14
CA TYR A 93 7.27 -29.55 -19.62
C TYR A 93 8.11 -28.54 -18.85
N ARG A 94 9.09 -29.04 -18.12
CA ARG A 94 9.93 -28.24 -17.20
C ARG A 94 11.37 -28.17 -17.65
N ASP A 95 11.59 -27.72 -18.86
CA ASP A 95 12.93 -27.38 -19.33
C ASP A 95 13.45 -26.14 -18.58
N LYS A 96 14.76 -26.12 -18.32
CA LYS A 96 15.41 -25.04 -17.58
C LYS A 96 15.18 -23.66 -18.19
N GLU A 97 15.34 -23.57 -19.52
CA GLU A 97 15.17 -22.29 -20.23
C GLU A 97 13.72 -21.82 -20.21
N CYS A 98 12.77 -22.71 -20.46
CA CYS A 98 11.35 -22.43 -20.42
C CYS A 98 10.92 -21.97 -19.01
N PHE A 99 11.30 -22.71 -17.99
CA PHE A 99 10.95 -22.39 -16.60
C PHE A 99 11.58 -21.08 -16.12
N MET A 100 12.84 -20.80 -16.49
CA MET A 100 13.49 -19.52 -16.19
C MET A 100 12.80 -18.34 -16.84
N GLY A 101 12.34 -18.48 -18.09
CA GLY A 101 11.57 -17.47 -18.78
C GLY A 101 10.24 -17.18 -18.09
N LEU A 102 9.52 -18.21 -17.67
CA LEU A 102 8.27 -18.08 -16.91
C LEU A 102 8.48 -17.46 -15.53
N TYR A 103 9.53 -17.86 -14.83
CA TYR A 103 9.90 -17.28 -13.55
C TYR A 103 10.18 -15.79 -13.66
N GLN A 104 11.01 -15.38 -14.60
CA GLN A 104 11.36 -13.98 -14.82
C GLN A 104 10.16 -13.12 -15.22
N THR A 105 9.21 -13.68 -15.93
CA THR A 105 8.04 -12.97 -16.43
C THR A 105 6.91 -12.88 -15.40
N TYR A 106 6.65 -13.94 -14.64
CA TYR A 106 5.46 -14.05 -13.80
C TYR A 106 5.74 -14.02 -12.29
N VAL A 107 6.87 -14.52 -11.82
CA VAL A 107 7.20 -14.62 -10.39
C VAL A 107 8.05 -13.45 -9.92
N ARG A 108 9.16 -13.20 -10.57
CA ARG A 108 10.15 -12.18 -10.19
C ARG A 108 9.56 -10.76 -10.09
N PRO A 109 8.66 -10.29 -10.97
CA PRO A 109 8.07 -8.96 -10.85
C PRO A 109 7.33 -8.73 -9.53
N HIS A 110 6.71 -9.76 -8.95
CA HIS A 110 6.03 -9.65 -7.65
C HIS A 110 6.99 -9.46 -6.49
N LEU A 111 8.22 -9.98 -6.60
CA LEU A 111 9.27 -9.82 -5.59
C LEU A 111 9.98 -8.48 -5.69
N GLU A 112 10.08 -7.91 -6.88
CA GLU A 112 10.88 -6.72 -7.16
C GLU A 112 10.06 -5.43 -7.30
N TYR A 113 8.72 -5.53 -7.34
CA TYR A 113 7.87 -4.36 -7.51
C TYR A 113 8.09 -3.33 -6.40
N ALA A 114 8.41 -2.09 -6.81
CA ALA A 114 8.63 -0.95 -5.92
C ALA A 114 9.65 -1.24 -4.79
N VAL A 115 10.67 -2.05 -5.07
CA VAL A 115 11.68 -2.49 -4.09
C VAL A 115 12.35 -1.33 -3.35
N ALA A 116 12.55 -0.19 -4.00
CA ALA A 116 13.13 1.00 -3.38
C ALA A 116 12.26 1.57 -2.25
N ALA A 117 10.94 1.34 -2.29
CA ALA A 117 10.01 1.82 -1.28
C ALA A 117 9.94 0.92 -0.03
N TRP A 118 10.18 -0.38 -0.18
CA TRP A 118 9.97 -1.36 0.88
C TRP A 118 11.19 -2.22 1.22
N SER A 119 12.30 -2.05 0.51
CA SER A 119 13.53 -2.80 0.78
C SER A 119 13.96 -2.59 2.24
N PRO A 120 14.19 -3.66 3.01
CA PRO A 120 14.66 -3.52 4.37
C PRO A 120 16.08 -2.95 4.40
N TRP A 121 16.29 -1.95 5.22
CA TRP A 121 17.62 -1.45 5.52
C TRP A 121 18.30 -2.47 6.43
N SER A 122 19.42 -2.95 6.03
CA SER A 122 20.28 -3.84 6.83
C SER A 122 21.01 -3.06 7.93
#